data_5d6c1b145f20b38dbdc8be5a39b09162
#
_entry.id   5d6c1b145f20b38dbdc8be5a39b09162
#
_cell.length_a   1.000
_cell.length_b   1.000
_cell.length_c   1.000
_cell.angle_alpha   90.00
_cell.angle_beta   90.00
_cell.angle_gamma   90.00
#
_symmetry.space_group_name_H-M   'P 1'
#
loop_
_entity.id
_entity.type
_entity.pdbx_description
1 polymer ?
#
loop_
_entity_poly.entity_id
_entity_poly.type
_entity_poly.pdbx_seq_one_letter_code
_entity_poly.pdbx_strand_id
1 'polypeptide(L)'
;MSTSRKTYIAVVDDDENACRSLSRLLCEAHFHAVTYPSAEAFLWDRKHPHFDCLVLDIQLGGMSGIELQRRLVTAGDATPVLFITGHDAPEVREQAQAAGCVGYFRKRDTGDEILGVIRRVVTPALPSKSNGYPAGHPQTKQ
;
A
#
# COMPACT_ATOMS: atom_id res chain seq x y z
N MET A 1 8.89 8.77 27.04
CA MET A 1 8.09 8.98 26.04
C MET A 1 8.52 8.31 24.77
N SER A 2 7.69 7.67 24.19
CA SER A 2 8.06 6.98 23.03
C SER A 2 8.02 7.93 21.86
N THR A 3 8.97 7.81 21.01
CA THR A 3 8.92 8.48 19.77
C THR A 3 8.18 7.62 18.80
N SER A 4 7.14 8.15 18.27
CA SER A 4 6.43 7.47 17.22
C SER A 4 7.29 7.43 15.99
N ARG A 5 7.46 6.28 15.43
CA ARG A 5 8.07 6.16 14.13
C ARG A 5 7.10 6.71 13.09
N LYS A 6 7.60 7.52 12.20
CA LYS A 6 6.78 8.02 11.11
C LYS A 6 6.47 6.90 10.15
N THR A 7 5.23 6.84 9.71
CA THR A 7 4.77 5.83 8.77
C THR A 7 4.62 6.48 7.40
N TYR A 8 5.32 5.93 6.42
CA TYR A 8 5.35 6.48 5.08
C TYR A 8 4.62 5.58 4.11
N ILE A 9 3.77 6.17 3.31
CA ILE A 9 2.99 5.47 2.29
C ILE A 9 3.32 6.08 0.94
N ALA A 10 3.70 5.26 -0.03
CA ALA A 10 3.90 5.74 -1.39
C ALA A 10 2.61 5.57 -2.17
N VAL A 11 2.26 6.57 -2.95
CA VAL A 11 1.09 6.54 -3.83
C VAL A 11 1.60 6.70 -5.26
N VAL A 12 1.36 5.70 -6.10
CA VAL A 12 1.78 5.74 -7.49
C VAL A 12 0.53 5.77 -8.36
N ASP A 13 0.28 6.91 -8.98
CA ASP A 13 -0.92 7.14 -9.78
C ASP A 13 -0.61 8.27 -10.76
N ASP A 14 -0.96 8.11 -12.03
CA ASP A 14 -0.70 9.16 -13.02
C ASP A 14 -1.80 10.22 -13.04
N ASP A 15 -2.84 10.06 -12.24
CA ASP A 15 -3.91 11.04 -12.11
C ASP A 15 -3.59 11.95 -10.92
N GLU A 16 -3.29 13.21 -11.21
CA GLU A 16 -2.95 14.18 -10.17
C GLU A 16 -4.05 14.34 -9.12
N ASN A 17 -5.29 14.29 -9.55
CA ASN A 17 -6.41 14.45 -8.61
C ASN A 17 -6.50 13.27 -7.67
N ALA A 18 -6.25 12.06 -8.17
CA ALA A 18 -6.24 10.87 -7.32
C ALA A 18 -5.10 10.95 -6.31
N CYS A 19 -3.92 11.37 -6.76
CA CYS A 19 -2.78 11.54 -5.86
C CYS A 19 -3.10 12.54 -4.75
N ARG A 20 -3.72 13.65 -5.13
CA ARG A 20 -4.05 14.70 -4.15
C ARG A 20 -5.06 14.22 -3.15
N SER A 21 -6.09 13.53 -3.62
CA SER A 21 -7.13 13.01 -2.74
C SER A 21 -6.59 11.98 -1.77
N LEU A 22 -5.79 11.07 -2.27
CA LEU A 22 -5.20 10.03 -1.42
C LEU A 22 -4.21 10.63 -0.43
N SER A 23 -3.41 11.61 -0.87
CA SER A 23 -2.48 12.28 0.04
C SER A 23 -3.21 12.94 1.18
N ARG A 24 -4.32 13.62 0.87
CA ARG A 24 -5.11 14.28 1.90
C ARG A 24 -5.66 13.26 2.88
N LEU A 25 -6.24 12.18 2.36
CA LEU A 25 -6.79 11.13 3.18
C LEU A 25 -5.73 10.55 4.13
N LEU A 26 -4.56 10.25 3.59
CA LEU A 26 -3.48 9.67 4.37
C LEU A 26 -2.95 10.65 5.40
N CYS A 27 -2.81 11.89 5.01
CA CYS A 27 -2.31 12.92 5.91
C CYS A 27 -3.26 13.13 7.09
N GLU A 28 -4.56 13.12 6.82
CA GLU A 28 -5.55 13.26 7.89
C GLU A 28 -5.51 12.08 8.85
N ALA A 29 -5.06 10.94 8.37
CA ALA A 29 -4.91 9.74 9.20
C ALA A 29 -3.53 9.67 9.84
N HIS A 30 -2.73 10.74 9.73
CA HIS A 30 -1.41 10.87 10.35
C HIS A 30 -0.34 9.99 9.69
N PHE A 31 -0.52 9.67 8.42
CA PHE A 31 0.50 9.02 7.61
C PHE A 31 1.22 10.08 6.78
N HIS A 32 2.45 9.78 6.40
CA HIS A 32 3.21 10.62 5.48
C HIS A 32 3.10 10.03 4.09
N ALA A 33 2.55 10.78 3.16
CA ALA A 33 2.34 10.31 1.80
C ALA A 33 3.39 10.91 0.86
N VAL A 34 3.94 10.07 0.00
CA VAL A 34 4.82 10.51 -1.08
C VAL A 34 4.19 10.02 -2.37
N THR A 35 3.95 10.92 -3.31
CA THR A 35 3.26 10.57 -4.53
C THR A 35 4.22 10.53 -5.71
N TYR A 36 3.95 9.62 -6.63
CA TYR A 36 4.73 9.43 -7.85
C TYR A 36 3.77 9.36 -9.04
N PRO A 37 4.08 10.03 -10.14
CA PRO A 37 3.18 10.02 -11.30
C PRO A 37 3.30 8.77 -12.15
N SER A 38 4.28 7.92 -11.89
CA SER A 38 4.47 6.71 -12.68
C SER A 38 5.25 5.68 -11.89
N ALA A 39 5.19 4.43 -12.33
CA ALA A 39 6.00 3.37 -11.73
C ALA A 39 7.49 3.66 -11.93
N GLU A 40 7.83 4.20 -13.11
CA GLU A 40 9.22 4.53 -13.41
C GLU A 40 9.74 5.60 -12.46
N ALA A 41 8.93 6.63 -12.18
CA ALA A 41 9.34 7.69 -11.26
C ALA A 41 9.59 7.12 -9.87
N PHE A 42 8.74 6.19 -9.44
CA PHE A 42 8.94 5.52 -8.16
C PHE A 42 10.27 4.75 -8.14
N LEU A 43 10.54 3.99 -9.18
CA LEU A 43 11.74 3.18 -9.25
C LEU A 43 13.02 4.02 -9.32
N TRP A 44 12.93 5.21 -9.93
CA TRP A 44 14.08 6.10 -10.07
C TRP A 44 14.42 6.84 -8.80
N ASP A 45 13.48 6.97 -7.87
CA ASP A 45 13.71 7.70 -6.63
C ASP A 45 14.48 6.82 -5.66
N ARG A 46 15.79 7.03 -5.59
CA ARG A 46 16.66 6.22 -4.74
C ARG A 46 16.83 6.81 -3.35
N LYS A 47 16.23 7.98 -3.12
CA LYS A 47 16.40 8.68 -1.84
C LYS A 47 15.12 8.70 -1.02
N HIS A 48 14.12 7.91 -1.44
CA HIS A 48 12.86 7.90 -0.70
C HIS A 48 13.05 7.25 0.67
N PRO A 49 12.19 7.59 1.61
CA PRO A 49 12.22 6.91 2.91
C PRO A 49 11.79 5.45 2.74
N HIS A 50 11.96 4.69 3.80
CA HIS A 50 11.40 3.34 3.83
C HIS A 50 9.88 3.45 3.82
N PHE A 51 9.23 2.82 2.88
CA PHE A 51 7.78 2.81 2.81
C PHE A 51 7.22 1.63 3.55
N ASP A 52 6.16 1.89 4.30
CA ASP A 52 5.48 0.84 5.07
C ASP A 52 4.37 0.19 4.26
N CYS A 53 3.91 0.87 3.22
CA CYS A 53 2.88 0.35 2.33
C CYS A 53 2.94 1.13 1.02
N LEU A 54 2.59 0.47 -0.07
CA LEU A 54 2.49 1.12 -1.37
C LEU A 54 1.03 1.06 -1.83
N VAL A 55 0.53 2.18 -2.35
CA VAL A 55 -0.78 2.24 -2.99
C VAL A 55 -0.52 2.45 -4.47
N LEU A 56 -0.81 1.46 -5.27
CA LEU A 56 -0.48 1.45 -6.69
C LEU A 56 -1.73 1.45 -7.54
N ASP A 57 -1.81 2.42 -8.45
CA ASP A 57 -2.81 2.36 -9.52
C ASP A 57 -2.37 1.27 -10.49
N ILE A 58 -3.30 0.43 -10.88
CA ILE A 58 -2.98 -0.65 -11.82
C ILE A 58 -2.73 -0.08 -13.22
N GLN A 59 -3.53 0.89 -13.62
CA GLN A 59 -3.45 1.43 -14.98
C GLN A 59 -2.65 2.70 -15.00
N LEU A 60 -1.38 2.55 -15.27
CA LEU A 60 -0.44 3.65 -15.40
C LEU A 60 0.04 3.72 -16.84
N GLY A 61 0.38 4.92 -17.31
CA GLY A 61 1.05 5.03 -18.57
C GLY A 61 2.44 4.43 -18.44
N GLY A 62 2.85 3.57 -19.36
CA GLY A 62 4.12 2.87 -19.25
C GLY A 62 3.95 1.60 -18.42
N MET A 63 4.83 1.38 -17.46
CA MET A 63 4.78 0.18 -16.63
C MET A 63 3.51 0.19 -15.77
N SER A 64 2.78 -0.92 -15.76
CA SER A 64 1.56 -1.03 -14.96
C SER A 64 1.90 -1.24 -13.49
N GLY A 65 0.90 -1.00 -12.62
CA GLY A 65 1.09 -1.25 -11.21
C GLY A 65 1.35 -2.70 -10.89
N ILE A 66 0.73 -3.60 -11.64
CA ILE A 66 0.94 -5.04 -11.42
C ILE A 66 2.36 -5.42 -11.80
N GLU A 67 2.87 -4.88 -12.90
CA GLU A 67 4.24 -5.16 -13.30
C GLU A 67 5.23 -4.60 -12.28
N LEU A 68 4.95 -3.41 -11.75
CA LEU A 68 5.78 -2.84 -10.70
C LEU A 68 5.84 -3.77 -9.50
N GLN A 69 4.69 -4.29 -9.08
CA GLN A 69 4.65 -5.22 -7.94
C GLN A 69 5.47 -6.47 -8.23
N ARG A 70 5.35 -7.01 -9.44
CA ARG A 70 6.13 -8.20 -9.79
C ARG A 70 7.62 -7.94 -9.71
N ARG A 71 8.06 -6.77 -10.16
CA ARG A 71 9.47 -6.40 -10.07
C ARG A 71 9.94 -6.26 -8.63
N LEU A 72 9.09 -5.69 -7.78
CA LEU A 72 9.44 -5.55 -6.37
C LEU A 72 9.58 -6.91 -5.70
N VAL A 73 8.64 -7.80 -5.96
CA VAL A 73 8.71 -9.15 -5.40
C VAL A 73 9.97 -9.86 -5.88
N THR A 74 10.29 -9.76 -7.17
CA THR A 74 11.49 -10.38 -7.73
C THR A 74 12.74 -9.82 -7.08
N ALA A 75 12.73 -8.55 -6.71
CA ALA A 75 13.87 -7.91 -6.05
C ALA A 75 13.94 -8.20 -4.56
N GLY A 76 13.00 -8.98 -4.03
CA GLY A 76 13.01 -9.31 -2.61
C GLY A 76 12.36 -8.27 -1.73
N ASP A 77 11.65 -7.32 -2.32
CA ASP A 77 10.99 -6.26 -1.56
C ASP A 77 9.63 -6.78 -1.10
N ALA A 78 9.45 -6.88 0.21
CA ALA A 78 8.24 -7.43 0.81
C ALA A 78 7.26 -6.36 1.29
N THR A 79 7.45 -5.11 0.88
CA THR A 79 6.55 -4.02 1.27
C THR A 79 5.13 -4.35 0.84
N PRO A 80 4.15 -4.24 1.75
CA PRO A 80 2.76 -4.53 1.39
C PRO A 80 2.27 -3.58 0.30
N VAL A 81 1.52 -4.15 -0.66
CA VAL A 81 0.98 -3.39 -1.79
C VAL A 81 -0.53 -3.46 -1.76
N LEU A 82 -1.15 -2.32 -1.93
CA LEU A 82 -2.58 -2.18 -2.09
C LEU A 82 -2.83 -1.62 -3.50
N PHE A 83 -3.63 -2.32 -4.28
CA PHE A 83 -3.95 -1.84 -5.63
C PHE A 83 -5.22 -1.02 -5.64
N ILE A 84 -5.22 0.02 -6.46
CA ILE A 84 -6.41 0.81 -6.73
C ILE A 84 -6.58 0.85 -8.25
N THR A 85 -7.81 0.75 -8.72
CA THR A 85 -8.03 0.79 -10.15
C THR A 85 -9.31 1.56 -10.47
N GLY A 86 -9.27 2.32 -11.55
CA GLY A 86 -10.46 2.95 -12.10
C GLY A 86 -11.18 2.04 -13.07
N HIS A 87 -10.61 0.89 -13.38
CA HIS A 87 -11.18 -0.04 -14.34
C HIS A 87 -11.11 -1.45 -13.78
N ASP A 88 -12.17 -1.83 -13.09
CA ASP A 88 -12.24 -3.14 -12.43
C ASP A 88 -12.78 -4.16 -13.42
N ALA A 89 -12.01 -5.22 -13.63
CA ALA A 89 -12.42 -6.33 -14.48
C ALA A 89 -11.92 -7.61 -13.82
N PRO A 90 -12.64 -8.74 -14.00
CA PRO A 90 -12.23 -9.99 -13.36
C PRO A 90 -10.79 -10.39 -13.68
N GLU A 91 -10.36 -10.18 -14.94
CA GLU A 91 -9.00 -10.52 -15.34
C GLU A 91 -7.98 -9.68 -14.61
N VAL A 92 -8.28 -8.39 -14.43
CA VAL A 92 -7.39 -7.49 -13.74
C VAL A 92 -7.28 -7.87 -12.26
N ARG A 93 -8.42 -8.17 -11.64
CA ARG A 93 -8.45 -8.60 -10.25
C ARG A 93 -7.65 -9.87 -10.05
N GLU A 94 -7.79 -10.82 -10.95
CA GLU A 94 -7.03 -12.06 -10.88
C GLU A 94 -5.54 -11.83 -10.96
N GLN A 95 -5.11 -10.97 -11.91
CA GLN A 95 -3.70 -10.66 -12.06
C GLN A 95 -3.15 -9.96 -10.84
N ALA A 96 -3.93 -9.06 -10.27
CA ALA A 96 -3.50 -8.33 -9.07
C ALA A 96 -3.32 -9.28 -7.91
N GLN A 97 -4.25 -10.21 -7.73
CA GLN A 97 -4.15 -11.17 -6.64
C GLN A 97 -3.00 -12.14 -6.86
N ALA A 98 -2.76 -12.53 -8.10
CA ALA A 98 -1.64 -13.43 -8.41
C ALA A 98 -0.29 -12.74 -8.17
N ALA A 99 -0.22 -11.43 -8.37
CA ALA A 99 1.01 -10.68 -8.11
C ALA A 99 1.26 -10.48 -6.62
N GLY A 100 0.24 -10.67 -5.80
CA GLY A 100 0.32 -10.52 -4.35
C GLY A 100 -0.03 -9.11 -3.93
N CYS A 101 -1.08 -8.98 -3.12
CA CYS A 101 -1.46 -7.67 -2.60
C CYS A 101 -2.22 -7.89 -1.31
N VAL A 102 -2.26 -6.82 -0.48
CA VAL A 102 -3.02 -6.87 0.76
C VAL A 102 -4.41 -6.28 0.60
N GLY A 103 -4.68 -5.65 -0.53
CA GLY A 103 -5.99 -5.09 -0.80
C GLY A 103 -6.13 -4.72 -2.26
N TYR A 104 -7.36 -4.71 -2.74
CA TYR A 104 -7.70 -4.36 -4.11
C TYR A 104 -8.96 -3.51 -4.04
N PHE A 105 -8.87 -2.27 -4.49
CA PHE A 105 -9.98 -1.34 -4.40
C PHE A 105 -10.22 -0.64 -5.72
N ARG A 106 -11.46 -0.26 -5.94
CA ARG A 106 -11.81 0.61 -7.05
C ARG A 106 -11.65 2.05 -6.59
N LYS A 107 -11.36 2.94 -7.52
CA LYS A 107 -11.14 4.35 -7.15
C LYS A 107 -12.37 5.00 -6.51
N ARG A 108 -13.55 4.43 -6.75
CA ARG A 108 -14.78 4.94 -6.16
C ARG A 108 -15.11 4.31 -4.80
N ASP A 109 -14.30 3.37 -4.33
CA ASP A 109 -14.53 2.79 -3.01
C ASP A 109 -14.22 3.81 -1.93
N THR A 110 -14.75 3.60 -0.74
CA THR A 110 -14.60 4.60 0.30
C THR A 110 -13.19 4.64 0.84
N GLY A 111 -12.77 5.86 1.22
CA GLY A 111 -11.46 6.03 1.81
C GLY A 111 -11.31 5.28 3.12
N ASP A 112 -12.41 5.13 3.87
CA ASP A 112 -12.35 4.43 5.15
C ASP A 112 -11.92 2.98 4.98
N GLU A 113 -12.39 2.33 3.92
CA GLU A 113 -12.00 0.94 3.66
C GLU A 113 -10.52 0.83 3.32
N ILE A 114 -10.05 1.78 2.53
CA ILE A 114 -8.63 1.82 2.16
C ILE A 114 -7.79 2.05 3.41
N LEU A 115 -8.17 3.00 4.24
CA LEU A 115 -7.44 3.27 5.48
C LEU A 115 -7.44 2.07 6.42
N GLY A 116 -8.56 1.34 6.46
CA GLY A 116 -8.66 0.16 7.31
C GLY A 116 -7.62 -0.87 6.95
N VAL A 117 -7.42 -1.12 5.67
CA VAL A 117 -6.41 -2.08 5.23
C VAL A 117 -5.01 -1.55 5.54
N ILE A 118 -4.76 -0.27 5.24
CA ILE A 118 -3.44 0.31 5.48
C ILE A 118 -3.09 0.22 6.96
N ARG A 119 -4.00 0.60 7.84
CA ARG A 119 -3.74 0.54 9.28
C ARG A 119 -3.41 -0.88 9.73
N ARG A 120 -4.10 -1.86 9.16
CA ARG A 120 -3.91 -3.26 9.55
C ARG A 120 -2.52 -3.75 9.18
N VAL A 121 -1.99 -3.33 8.02
CA VAL A 121 -0.71 -3.85 7.56
C VAL A 121 0.48 -3.04 8.05
N VAL A 122 0.29 -1.77 8.42
CA VAL A 122 1.41 -0.97 8.89
C VAL A 122 1.49 -0.90 10.41
N THR A 123 0.42 -1.23 11.11
CA THR A 123 0.45 -1.25 12.56
C THR A 123 1.35 -2.39 12.96
N PRO A 124 2.46 -2.12 13.63
CA PRO A 124 3.32 -3.22 14.07
C PRO A 124 2.53 -4.12 14.98
N ALA A 125 2.73 -5.39 14.83
CA ALA A 125 2.15 -6.31 15.75
C ALA A 125 2.54 -5.84 17.12
N LEU A 126 1.58 -5.62 17.98
CA LEU A 126 1.88 -5.21 19.32
C LEU A 126 2.66 -6.28 19.98
N PRO A 127 3.66 -5.90 20.59
CA PRO A 127 4.48 -6.92 21.25
C PRO A 127 3.68 -7.75 22.19
N SER A 128 3.37 -7.59 21.69
CA SER A 128 2.87 -8.05 21.97
C SER A 128 2.78 -8.31 22.81
N LYS A 129 2.71 -7.91 23.03
CA LYS A 129 2.58 -7.97 23.60
C LYS A 129 2.28 -8.55 23.90
N SER A 130 2.45 -8.67 23.62
CA SER A 130 2.15 -9.25 23.89
C SER A 130 2.02 -9.89 24.08
N ASN A 131 2.10 -10.07 24.09
CA ASN A 131 1.82 -10.70 24.30
C ASN A 131 1.58 -11.45 24.38
N GLY A 132 1.59 -11.71 24.43
CA GLY A 132 1.24 -12.45 24.46
C GLY A 132 0.97 -13.23 24.12
N TYR A 133 1.02 -13.51 24.09
CA TYR A 133 0.58 -14.22 23.78
C TYR A 133 0.55 -14.80 23.10
N PRO A 134 0.53 -15.24 23.26
CA PRO A 134 0.31 -15.76 22.53
C PRO A 134 0.11 -16.07 21.73
N ALA A 135 0.14 -16.37 21.48
CA ALA A 135 -0.24 -16.57 20.94
C ALA A 135 -0.56 -16.88 20.29
N GLY A 136 -0.48 -17.19 20.12
CA GLY A 136 -1.10 -17.24 19.80
C GLY A 136 -1.47 -17.40 19.23
N HIS A 137 -1.55 -17.68 19.09
CA HIS A 137 -2.19 -17.47 18.97
C HIS A 137 -2.80 -17.57 18.36
N PRO A 138 -2.88 -17.88 18.30
CA PRO A 138 -3.55 -17.70 17.78
C PRO A 138 -3.86 -17.64 17.15
N GLN A 139 -3.83 -17.70 17.04
CA GLN A 139 -4.28 -17.32 16.86
C GLN A 139 -4.74 -17.24 16.21
N THR A 140 -4.60 -17.60 16.22
CA THR A 140 -5.11 -17.29 15.98
C THR A 140 -5.48 -17.19 15.46
N LYS A 141 -5.46 -17.33 15.42
CA LYS A 141 -5.88 -16.90 15.41
C LYS A 141 -6.40 -16.58 15.10
N GLN A 142 -6.17 -16.74 15.13
CA GLN A 142 -6.62 -16.18 15.30
C GLN A 142 -6.92 -15.74 15.09
#